data_5ce7672b5d02dae917ca31e74fb2ab7b
#
_entry.id   5ce7672b5d02dae917ca31e74fb2ab7b
#
_cell.length_a   1.000
_cell.length_b   1.000
_cell.length_c   1.000
_cell.angle_alpha   90.00
_cell.angle_beta   90.00
_cell.angle_gamma   90.00
#
_symmetry.space_group_name_H-M   'P 1'
#
loop_
_entity.id
_entity.type
_entity.pdbx_description
1 polymer ?
#
loop_
_entity_poly.entity_id
_entity_poly.type
_entity_poly.pdbx_seq_one_letter_code
_entity_poly.pdbx_strand_id
1 'polypeptide(L)'
;SDVLITFEQKIYNKHLDVRVDLPDKPVWTRAERDSITQVIYNLIDNAIKFCPDGGRLSLRVQSDGGKARVSVENTGPTIDKDELPLLFDRFHKADKSRSADREGWGLGLYIAKTIVGAHGGDIWATSENGVTQFNFTLPAVR
;
A
#
# COMPACT_ATOMS: atom_id res chain seq x y z
N SER A 1 7.54 -4.21 -12.25
CA SER A 1 6.97 -2.87 -12.16
C SER A 1 8.06 -1.86 -11.84
N ASP A 2 7.97 -0.69 -12.44
CA ASP A 2 8.96 0.38 -12.22
C ASP A 2 9.00 0.82 -10.76
N VAL A 3 7.87 0.78 -10.07
CA VAL A 3 7.79 1.13 -8.65
C VAL A 3 8.59 0.15 -7.81
N LEU A 4 8.51 -1.15 -8.10
CA LEU A 4 9.27 -2.15 -7.37
C LEU A 4 10.77 -1.99 -7.58
N ILE A 5 11.19 -1.60 -8.78
CA ILE A 5 12.61 -1.33 -9.05
C ILE A 5 13.14 -0.23 -8.14
N THR A 6 12.32 0.80 -7.88
CA THR A 6 12.70 1.89 -6.97
C THR A 6 13.03 1.39 -5.56
N PHE A 7 12.37 0.32 -5.11
CA PHE A 7 12.56 -0.22 -3.77
C PHE A 7 13.53 -1.40 -3.71
N GLU A 8 14.16 -1.75 -4.81
CA GLU A 8 15.00 -2.95 -4.91
C GLU A 8 16.03 -3.05 -3.80
N GLN A 9 16.72 -1.95 -3.50
CA GLN A 9 17.75 -1.94 -2.47
C GLN A 9 17.15 -2.17 -1.06
N LYS A 10 16.03 -1.57 -0.76
CA LYS A 10 15.37 -1.75 0.55
C LYS A 10 14.86 -3.18 0.71
N ILE A 11 14.33 -3.76 -0.35
CA ILE A 11 13.88 -5.14 -0.37
C ILE A 11 15.05 -6.08 -0.13
N TYR A 12 16.16 -5.83 -0.82
CA TYR A 12 17.37 -6.63 -0.66
C TYR A 12 17.91 -6.53 0.77
N ASN A 13 18.00 -5.33 1.30
CA ASN A 13 18.56 -5.10 2.63
C ASN A 13 17.74 -5.77 3.74
N LYS A 14 16.44 -5.88 3.58
CA LYS A 14 15.56 -6.54 4.53
C LYS A 14 15.32 -8.01 4.21
N HIS A 15 15.90 -8.53 3.15
CA HIS A 15 15.74 -9.94 2.73
C HIS A 15 14.27 -10.31 2.54
N LEU A 16 13.49 -9.44 1.90
CA LEU A 16 12.07 -9.67 1.72
C LEU A 16 11.79 -10.64 0.57
N ASP A 17 10.82 -11.52 0.80
CA ASP A 17 10.26 -12.38 -0.25
C ASP A 17 9.15 -11.59 -0.94
N VAL A 18 9.37 -11.21 -2.20
CA VAL A 18 8.42 -10.39 -2.95
C VAL A 18 7.61 -11.26 -3.89
N ARG A 19 6.30 -11.10 -3.84
CA ARG A 19 5.36 -11.77 -4.73
C ARG A 19 4.50 -10.77 -5.46
N VAL A 20 4.30 -10.99 -6.75
CA VAL A 20 3.49 -10.12 -7.59
C VAL A 20 2.45 -10.99 -8.30
N ASP A 21 1.18 -10.61 -8.14
CA ASP A 21 0.07 -11.32 -8.75
C ASP A 21 -0.73 -10.33 -9.59
N LEU A 22 -0.62 -10.45 -10.90
CA LEU A 22 -1.26 -9.57 -11.86
C LEU A 22 -2.34 -10.33 -12.64
N PRO A 23 -3.41 -9.65 -13.08
CA PRO A 23 -4.46 -10.32 -13.85
C PRO A 23 -3.97 -10.72 -15.23
N ASP A 24 -4.60 -11.74 -15.81
CA ASP A 24 -4.29 -12.20 -17.17
C ASP A 24 -4.58 -11.12 -18.21
N LYS A 25 -5.62 -10.35 -17.97
CA LYS A 25 -6.01 -9.25 -18.85
C LYS A 25 -5.81 -7.91 -18.16
N PRO A 26 -5.36 -6.89 -18.88
CA PRO A 26 -5.22 -5.56 -18.29
C PRO A 26 -6.53 -5.06 -17.72
N VAL A 27 -6.47 -4.36 -16.59
CA VAL A 27 -7.60 -3.66 -16.00
C VAL A 27 -7.40 -2.17 -16.28
N TRP A 28 -8.37 -1.56 -16.93
CA TRP A 28 -8.27 -0.16 -17.35
C TRP A 28 -9.07 0.73 -16.42
N THR A 29 -8.51 1.87 -16.04
CA THR A 29 -9.20 2.88 -15.25
C THR A 29 -8.97 4.24 -15.88
N ARG A 30 -9.85 5.18 -15.57
CA ARG A 30 -9.63 6.60 -15.91
C ARG A 30 -8.95 7.25 -14.74
N ALA A 31 -7.64 7.37 -14.82
CA ALA A 31 -6.86 7.91 -13.73
C ALA A 31 -5.64 8.62 -14.28
N GLU A 32 -5.19 9.63 -13.55
CA GLU A 32 -3.96 10.30 -13.89
C GLU A 32 -2.81 9.36 -13.49
N ARG A 33 -1.97 9.03 -14.47
CA ARG A 33 -0.95 8.00 -14.33
C ARG A 33 0.03 8.26 -13.19
N ASP A 34 0.57 9.48 -13.12
CA ASP A 34 1.58 9.80 -12.13
C ASP A 34 1.01 9.81 -10.72
N SER A 35 -0.24 10.25 -10.58
CA SER A 35 -0.93 10.23 -9.28
C SER A 35 -1.12 8.80 -8.76
N ILE A 36 -1.53 7.88 -9.62
CA ILE A 36 -1.75 6.50 -9.21
C ILE A 36 -0.42 5.79 -8.94
N THR A 37 0.62 6.10 -9.71
CA THR A 37 1.97 5.62 -9.43
C THR A 37 2.41 6.07 -8.04
N GLN A 38 2.10 7.31 -7.65
CA GLN A 38 2.41 7.83 -6.33
C GLN A 38 1.66 7.07 -5.23
N VAL A 39 0.39 6.71 -5.47
CA VAL A 39 -0.38 5.91 -4.51
C VAL A 39 0.31 4.57 -4.29
N ILE A 40 0.64 3.87 -5.36
CA ILE A 40 1.28 2.55 -5.27
C ILE A 40 2.63 2.68 -4.56
N TYR A 41 3.42 3.68 -4.92
CA TYR A 41 4.70 3.96 -4.26
C TYR A 41 4.51 4.12 -2.75
N ASN A 42 3.53 4.93 -2.34
CA ASN A 42 3.30 5.20 -0.91
C ASN A 42 2.87 3.95 -0.15
N LEU A 43 2.03 3.10 -0.76
CA LEU A 43 1.60 1.86 -0.13
C LEU A 43 2.77 0.87 0.01
N ILE A 44 3.59 0.75 -1.00
CA ILE A 44 4.75 -0.14 -0.96
C ILE A 44 5.77 0.35 0.06
N ASP A 45 6.02 1.66 0.10
CA ASP A 45 6.94 2.25 1.07
C ASP A 45 6.51 1.93 2.50
N ASN A 46 5.22 2.11 2.81
CA ASN A 46 4.69 1.77 4.12
C ASN A 46 4.78 0.28 4.41
N ALA A 47 4.43 -0.55 3.44
CA ALA A 47 4.48 -2.00 3.63
C ALA A 47 5.90 -2.47 3.95
N ILE A 48 6.90 -1.91 3.28
CA ILE A 48 8.29 -2.25 3.55
C ILE A 48 8.69 -1.81 4.96
N LYS A 49 8.26 -0.61 5.37
CA LYS A 49 8.57 -0.10 6.71
C LYS A 49 7.99 -0.97 7.82
N PHE A 50 6.77 -1.48 7.64
CA PHE A 50 6.12 -2.35 8.62
C PHE A 50 6.59 -3.80 8.55
N CYS A 51 7.22 -4.21 7.46
CA CYS A 51 7.63 -5.58 7.26
C CYS A 51 8.98 -5.84 7.95
N PRO A 52 9.07 -6.83 8.84
CA PRO A 52 10.34 -7.17 9.46
C PRO A 52 11.29 -7.84 8.48
N ASP A 53 12.57 -7.91 8.85
CA ASP A 53 13.58 -8.61 8.07
C ASP A 53 13.15 -10.05 7.79
N GLY A 54 13.33 -10.49 6.55
CA GLY A 54 12.96 -11.83 6.15
C GLY A 54 11.48 -12.03 5.90
N GLY A 55 10.69 -10.97 6.00
CA GLY A 55 9.24 -11.06 5.79
C GLY A 55 8.85 -11.15 4.33
N ARG A 56 7.54 -11.09 4.10
CA ARG A 56 6.97 -11.17 2.75
C ARG A 56 6.25 -9.90 2.39
N LEU A 57 6.47 -9.46 1.16
CA LEU A 57 5.79 -8.33 0.54
C LEU A 57 5.05 -8.84 -0.70
N SER A 58 3.76 -8.59 -0.78
CA SER A 58 2.96 -9.03 -1.93
C SER A 58 2.24 -7.86 -2.58
N LEU A 59 2.20 -7.85 -3.89
CA LEU A 59 1.45 -6.88 -4.69
C LEU A 59 0.46 -7.63 -5.56
N ARG A 60 -0.80 -7.27 -5.47
CA ARG A 60 -1.85 -7.89 -6.28
C ARG A 60 -2.68 -6.82 -6.96
N VAL A 61 -2.98 -7.05 -8.25
CA VAL A 61 -3.92 -6.24 -9.02
C VAL A 61 -4.99 -7.16 -9.56
N GLN A 62 -6.24 -6.78 -9.38
CA GLN A 62 -7.36 -7.61 -9.84
C GLN A 62 -8.56 -6.77 -10.22
N SER A 63 -9.44 -7.36 -11.03
CA SER A 63 -10.75 -6.79 -11.34
C SER A 63 -11.74 -7.29 -10.30
N ASP A 64 -12.54 -6.39 -9.75
CA ASP A 64 -13.45 -6.69 -8.66
C ASP A 64 -14.76 -5.94 -8.87
N GLY A 65 -15.75 -6.60 -9.46
CA GLY A 65 -17.10 -6.06 -9.59
C GLY A 65 -17.18 -4.71 -10.29
N GLY A 66 -16.47 -4.53 -11.41
CA GLY A 66 -16.46 -3.27 -12.14
C GLY A 66 -15.45 -2.26 -11.59
N LYS A 67 -14.58 -2.71 -10.70
CA LYS A 67 -13.52 -1.89 -10.13
C LYS A 67 -12.15 -2.52 -10.39
N ALA A 68 -11.14 -1.69 -10.46
CA ALA A 68 -9.75 -2.14 -10.39
C ALA A 68 -9.35 -2.10 -8.92
N ARG A 69 -8.82 -3.20 -8.40
CA ARG A 69 -8.38 -3.27 -7.01
C ARG A 69 -6.89 -3.57 -6.96
N VAL A 70 -6.18 -2.77 -6.18
CA VAL A 70 -4.76 -2.96 -5.91
C VAL A 70 -4.59 -3.25 -4.43
N SER A 71 -3.85 -4.29 -4.09
CA SER A 71 -3.57 -4.67 -2.71
C SER A 71 -2.07 -4.80 -2.53
N VAL A 72 -1.55 -4.18 -1.48
CA VAL A 72 -0.15 -4.31 -1.07
C VAL A 72 -0.17 -4.91 0.33
N GLU A 73 0.50 -6.03 0.49
CA GLU A 73 0.41 -6.83 1.71
C GLU A 73 1.79 -7.10 2.26
N ASN A 74 1.94 -7.01 3.57
CA ASN A 74 3.19 -7.36 4.24
C ASN A 74 2.92 -8.21 5.47
N THR A 75 3.84 -9.13 5.76
CA THR A 75 3.85 -9.80 7.05
C THR A 75 4.41 -8.85 8.09
N GLY A 76 4.00 -9.01 9.35
CA GLY A 76 4.47 -8.17 10.43
C GLY A 76 3.52 -8.19 11.62
N PRO A 77 3.81 -7.40 12.65
CA PRO A 77 2.94 -7.32 13.81
C PRO A 77 1.53 -6.88 13.42
N THR A 78 0.54 -7.50 14.02
CA THR A 78 -0.86 -7.15 13.76
C THR A 78 -1.15 -5.76 14.33
N ILE A 79 -1.80 -4.92 13.53
CA ILE A 79 -2.19 -3.57 13.93
C ILE A 79 -3.61 -3.64 14.51
N ASP A 80 -3.84 -2.96 15.63
CA ASP A 80 -5.14 -2.93 16.27
C ASP A 80 -6.20 -2.34 15.35
N LYS A 81 -7.42 -2.88 15.44
CA LYS A 81 -8.54 -2.40 14.61
C LYS A 81 -8.79 -0.92 14.76
N ASP A 82 -8.62 -0.39 15.97
CA ASP A 82 -8.83 1.03 16.23
C ASP A 82 -7.80 1.92 15.57
N GLU A 83 -6.61 1.39 15.32
CA GLU A 83 -5.54 2.11 14.66
C GLU A 83 -5.70 2.15 13.14
N LEU A 84 -6.31 1.13 12.54
CA LEU A 84 -6.35 0.97 11.08
C LEU A 84 -6.90 2.19 10.34
N PRO A 85 -8.08 2.74 10.71
CA PRO A 85 -8.57 3.92 10.00
C PRO A 85 -7.69 5.14 10.22
N LEU A 86 -7.02 5.22 11.36
CA LEU A 86 -6.17 6.35 11.70
C LEU A 86 -4.86 6.38 10.90
N LEU A 87 -4.47 5.26 10.31
CA LEU A 87 -3.24 5.20 9.51
C LEU A 87 -3.26 6.17 8.33
N PHE A 88 -4.45 6.52 7.85
CA PHE A 88 -4.61 7.44 6.72
C PHE A 88 -4.75 8.88 7.15
N ASP A 89 -4.79 9.14 8.45
CA ASP A 89 -4.87 10.51 8.96
C ASP A 89 -3.50 11.18 8.82
N ARG A 90 -3.56 12.50 8.67
CA ARG A 90 -2.37 13.29 8.50
C ARG A 90 -1.47 13.20 9.73
N PHE A 91 -0.18 12.87 9.52
CA PHE A 91 0.83 12.77 10.58
C PHE A 91 0.60 11.67 11.62
N HIS A 92 -0.35 10.76 11.39
CA HIS A 92 -0.55 9.64 12.30
C HIS A 92 0.53 8.58 12.14
N LYS A 93 0.91 7.94 13.25
CA LYS A 93 1.81 6.78 13.27
C LYS A 93 1.24 5.70 14.17
N ALA A 94 1.28 4.46 13.72
CA ALA A 94 0.83 3.32 14.50
C ALA A 94 1.72 3.07 15.72
N ASP A 95 3.02 3.35 15.60
CA ASP A 95 3.97 3.17 16.70
C ASP A 95 4.63 4.51 17.03
N LYS A 96 4.14 5.14 18.08
CA LYS A 96 4.61 6.45 18.52
C LYS A 96 6.02 6.41 19.12
N SER A 97 6.51 5.23 19.50
CA SER A 97 7.85 5.11 20.08
C SER A 97 8.94 5.24 19.02
N ARG A 98 8.59 5.17 17.74
CA ARG A 98 9.54 5.30 16.65
C ARG A 98 9.69 6.74 16.14
N SER A 99 9.73 7.66 17.06
CA SER A 99 9.90 9.07 16.72
C SER A 99 11.18 9.38 15.97
N ALA A 100 12.18 8.51 16.04
CA ALA A 100 13.45 8.70 15.35
C ALA A 100 13.33 8.53 13.83
N ASP A 101 12.37 7.74 13.35
CA ASP A 101 12.14 7.59 11.93
C ASP A 101 11.24 8.70 11.43
N ARG A 102 11.84 9.70 10.82
CA ARG A 102 11.14 10.91 10.43
C ARG A 102 10.65 10.91 8.99
N GLU A 103 11.18 10.04 8.16
CA GLU A 103 10.80 9.99 6.76
C GLU A 103 9.39 9.43 6.62
N GLY A 104 8.55 10.11 5.85
CA GLY A 104 7.21 9.63 5.57
C GLY A 104 6.25 9.66 6.76
N TRP A 105 6.41 10.57 7.68
CA TRP A 105 5.66 10.72 8.92
C TRP A 105 4.14 10.84 8.72
N GLY A 106 3.47 9.75 8.33
CA GLY A 106 2.03 9.72 8.20
C GLY A 106 1.49 10.52 7.03
N LEU A 107 2.36 11.06 6.18
CA LEU A 107 1.92 11.81 5.00
C LEU A 107 1.66 10.90 3.81
N GLY A 108 2.42 9.82 3.67
CA GLY A 108 2.30 8.94 2.51
C GLY A 108 0.91 8.34 2.36
N LEU A 109 0.35 7.80 3.43
CA LEU A 109 -1.00 7.22 3.39
C LEU A 109 -2.08 8.29 3.28
N TYR A 110 -1.89 9.45 3.91
CA TYR A 110 -2.81 10.57 3.76
C TYR A 110 -2.86 11.04 2.30
N ILE A 111 -1.70 11.18 1.67
CA ILE A 111 -1.61 11.57 0.26
C ILE A 111 -2.30 10.53 -0.63
N ALA A 112 -2.03 9.24 -0.37
CA ALA A 112 -2.67 8.16 -1.12
C ALA A 112 -4.19 8.23 -1.00
N LYS A 113 -4.71 8.44 0.19
CA LYS A 113 -6.16 8.58 0.42
C LYS A 113 -6.73 9.76 -0.35
N THR A 114 -6.04 10.89 -0.33
CA THR A 114 -6.49 12.09 -1.04
C THR A 114 -6.56 11.83 -2.55
N ILE A 115 -5.54 11.21 -3.11
CA ILE A 115 -5.50 10.90 -4.54
C ILE A 115 -6.60 9.93 -4.93
N VAL A 116 -6.73 8.83 -4.19
CA VAL A 116 -7.73 7.80 -4.48
C VAL A 116 -9.14 8.38 -4.40
N GLY A 117 -9.40 9.20 -3.35
CA GLY A 117 -10.69 9.86 -3.21
C GLY A 117 -11.02 10.80 -4.37
N ALA A 118 -10.02 11.55 -4.85
CA ALA A 118 -10.20 12.45 -5.98
C ALA A 118 -10.51 11.70 -7.28
N HIS A 119 -10.15 10.42 -7.35
CA HIS A 119 -10.43 9.56 -8.51
C HIS A 119 -11.70 8.71 -8.33
N GLY A 120 -12.48 8.99 -7.29
CA GLY A 120 -13.73 8.27 -7.04
C GLY A 120 -13.56 6.87 -6.48
N GLY A 121 -12.40 6.57 -5.90
CA GLY A 121 -12.10 5.26 -5.33
C GLY A 121 -12.14 5.25 -3.81
N ASP A 122 -11.89 4.08 -3.26
CA ASP A 122 -11.80 3.85 -1.82
C ASP A 122 -10.43 3.30 -1.47
N ILE A 123 -9.96 3.60 -0.25
CA ILE A 123 -8.71 3.08 0.28
C ILE A 123 -8.92 2.65 1.73
N TRP A 124 -8.37 1.52 2.10
CA TRP A 124 -8.50 0.99 3.47
C TRP A 124 -7.38 0.01 3.78
N ALA A 125 -7.25 -0.33 5.05
CA ALA A 125 -6.28 -1.31 5.50
C ALA A 125 -6.94 -2.37 6.37
N THR A 126 -6.39 -3.58 6.32
CA THR A 126 -6.76 -4.66 7.23
C THR A 126 -5.49 -5.21 7.86
N SER A 127 -5.61 -5.78 9.05
CA SER A 127 -4.46 -6.42 9.71
C SER A 127 -4.97 -7.56 10.57
N GLU A 128 -4.59 -8.79 10.23
CA GLU A 128 -5.02 -9.98 10.93
C GLU A 128 -3.92 -11.05 10.86
N ASN A 129 -3.72 -11.75 11.96
CA ASN A 129 -2.83 -12.91 12.01
C ASN A 129 -1.43 -12.65 11.45
N GLY A 130 -0.87 -11.49 11.74
CA GLY A 130 0.47 -11.14 11.29
C GLY A 130 0.58 -10.71 9.85
N VAL A 131 -0.55 -10.36 9.21
CA VAL A 131 -0.58 -9.89 7.83
C VAL A 131 -1.34 -8.58 7.77
N THR A 132 -0.70 -7.54 7.26
CA THR A 132 -1.32 -6.22 7.04
C THR A 132 -1.47 -5.99 5.55
N GLN A 133 -2.64 -5.53 5.15
CA GLN A 133 -2.97 -5.32 3.75
C GLN A 133 -3.48 -3.91 3.56
N PHE A 134 -2.88 -3.19 2.61
CA PHE A 134 -3.34 -1.87 2.17
C PHE A 134 -4.00 -2.04 0.82
N ASN A 135 -5.22 -1.55 0.69
CA ASN A 135 -6.03 -1.75 -0.51
C ASN A 135 -6.56 -0.44 -1.04
N PHE A 136 -6.65 -0.31 -2.35
CA PHE A 136 -7.47 0.73 -2.94
C PHE A 136 -8.18 0.21 -4.18
N THR A 137 -9.29 0.86 -4.50
CA THR A 137 -10.07 0.56 -5.69
C THR A 137 -10.24 1.83 -6.51
N LEU A 138 -10.37 1.64 -7.81
CA LEU A 138 -10.73 2.70 -8.75
C LEU A 138 -11.83 2.18 -9.66
N PRO A 139 -12.76 3.02 -10.12
CA PRO A 139 -13.73 2.58 -11.12
C PRO A 139 -13.01 2.06 -12.36
N ALA A 140 -13.40 0.88 -12.82
CA ALA A 140 -12.80 0.31 -14.03
C ALA A 140 -13.54 0.83 -15.27
N VAL A 141 -12.80 0.99 -16.36
CA VAL A 141 -13.35 1.34 -17.67
C VAL A 141 -13.62 0.07 -18.42
N ARG A 142 -14.80 -0.02 -19.00
CA ARG A 142 -15.19 -1.18 -19.80
C ARG A 142 -14.78 -1.01 -21.25
#